data_4f23d387b9a4f04769ccfce9def9b1ae
#
_entry.id   4f23d387b9a4f04769ccfce9def9b1ae
#
_cell.length_a   1.000
_cell.length_b   1.000
_cell.length_c   1.000
_cell.angle_alpha   90.00
_cell.angle_beta   90.00
_cell.angle_gamma   90.00
#
_symmetry.space_group_name_H-M   'P 1'
#
loop_
_entity.id
_entity.type
_entity.pdbx_description
1 polymer ?
#
loop_
_entity_poly.entity_id
_entity_poly.type
_entity_poly.pdbx_seq_one_letter_code
_entity_poly.pdbx_strand_id
1 'polypeptide(L)'
;MSYILAATAAISMAKVLKPSGKYVSREAIEQRRKILAAVLAIAAVGFGFGGYLIGQLMRHSPVWALAAAFLALVLLFRLLFVLAQRKIEGLEQEPFDLSGDAEAYDQVRNTLEELPDEFQVIHDLSTPFGKVDHVVVGPTGVFVLSTKAWKGEVSGDGNGELLWNQYPLDEPVLRLFAETVSRLKERVEPVGKGPVPEFQPIFVFTAAALKLDNKSLERVRCIPEAQLRGQLLANHVRPTLKGDEIETIARGLLAIAA
;
A
#
# COMPACT_ATOMS: atom_id res chain seq x y z
N MET A 1 53.17 16.74 15.80
CA MET A 1 52.78 16.76 14.37
C MET A 1 51.76 15.64 14.14
N SER A 2 50.57 16.04 13.92
CA SER A 2 49.30 15.35 14.07
C SER A 2 49.06 14.30 13.01
N TYR A 3 48.64 13.10 13.43
CA TYR A 3 47.96 12.18 12.57
C TYR A 3 46.45 12.29 12.84
N ILE A 4 45.78 13.13 12.07
CA ILE A 4 44.34 13.06 11.88
C ILE A 4 44.14 12.17 10.65
N LEU A 5 44.07 10.86 10.86
CA LEU A 5 43.52 9.93 9.91
C LEU A 5 41.98 10.06 10.02
N ALA A 6 41.45 10.87 9.12
CA ALA A 6 40.02 10.83 8.83
C ALA A 6 39.67 9.40 8.33
N ALA A 7 39.15 8.58 9.22
CA ALA A 7 38.42 7.38 8.82
C ALA A 7 37.14 7.86 8.13
N THR A 8 37.20 8.01 6.83
CA THR A 8 36.01 8.05 5.98
C THR A 8 35.42 6.63 6.08
N ALA A 9 34.56 6.43 7.09
CA ALA A 9 33.74 5.26 7.12
C ALA A 9 32.90 5.31 5.84
N ALA A 10 33.23 4.47 4.87
CA ALA A 10 32.36 4.18 3.76
C ALA A 10 31.04 3.76 4.39
N ILE A 11 30.01 4.58 4.26
CA ILE A 11 28.64 4.24 4.69
C ILE A 11 28.24 3.12 3.77
N SER A 12 28.40 1.90 4.25
CA SER A 12 27.91 0.71 3.55
C SER A 12 26.40 0.71 3.67
N MET A 13 25.72 0.61 2.54
CA MET A 13 24.27 0.66 2.44
C MET A 13 23.68 -0.74 2.44
N ALA A 14 22.43 -0.88 2.92
CA ALA A 14 21.72 -2.14 2.95
C ALA A 14 21.68 -2.82 1.56
N LYS A 15 21.79 -4.14 1.55
CA LYS A 15 21.72 -4.92 0.33
C LYS A 15 20.27 -5.06 -0.13
N VAL A 16 19.89 -4.33 -1.17
CA VAL A 16 18.57 -4.44 -1.80
C VAL A 16 18.53 -5.70 -2.68
N LEU A 17 17.76 -6.69 -2.28
CA LEU A 17 17.63 -7.96 -2.99
C LEU A 17 16.58 -7.92 -4.10
N LYS A 18 15.50 -7.16 -3.90
CA LYS A 18 14.47 -6.91 -4.91
C LYS A 18 14.21 -5.40 -4.93
N PRO A 19 14.66 -4.70 -5.96
CA PRO A 19 14.39 -3.27 -6.09
C PRO A 19 12.89 -3.03 -6.26
N SER A 20 12.42 -1.89 -5.75
CA SER A 20 11.03 -1.48 -5.95
C SER A 20 10.74 -1.37 -7.44
N GLY A 21 9.73 -2.08 -7.90
CA GLY A 21 9.28 -1.91 -9.26
C GLY A 21 8.69 -0.51 -9.42
N LYS A 22 9.33 0.38 -10.18
CA LYS A 22 8.70 1.61 -10.69
C LYS A 22 7.43 1.33 -11.51
N TYR A 23 7.03 0.07 -11.55
CA TYR A 23 5.94 -0.49 -12.35
C TYR A 23 4.55 -0.18 -11.80
N VAL A 24 4.36 -0.11 -10.49
CA VAL A 24 3.01 0.02 -9.91
C VAL A 24 2.37 1.36 -10.27
N SER A 25 3.13 2.43 -10.29
CA SER A 25 2.60 3.76 -10.64
C SER A 25 2.32 3.90 -12.15
N ARG A 26 3.11 3.28 -13.02
CA ARG A 26 2.90 3.34 -14.49
C ARG A 26 1.75 2.46 -14.96
N GLU A 27 1.63 1.24 -14.46
CA GLU A 27 0.49 0.37 -14.80
C GLU A 27 -0.84 0.93 -14.31
N ALA A 28 -0.90 1.44 -13.08
CA ALA A 28 -2.09 2.08 -12.55
C ALA A 28 -2.48 3.33 -13.36
N ILE A 29 -1.51 4.15 -13.78
CA ILE A 29 -1.73 5.32 -14.63
C ILE A 29 -2.20 4.88 -16.03
N GLU A 30 -1.60 3.85 -16.63
CA GLU A 30 -2.03 3.31 -17.91
C GLU A 30 -3.42 2.69 -17.86
N GLN A 31 -3.76 1.94 -16.83
CA GLN A 31 -5.10 1.39 -16.63
C GLN A 31 -6.14 2.50 -16.47
N ARG A 32 -5.87 3.52 -15.65
CA ARG A 32 -6.76 4.69 -15.54
C ARG A 32 -6.94 5.40 -16.87
N ARG A 33 -5.87 5.59 -17.63
CA ARG A 33 -5.94 6.22 -18.95
C ARG A 33 -6.77 5.40 -19.94
N LYS A 34 -6.67 4.07 -19.92
CA LYS A 34 -7.49 3.15 -20.72
C LYS A 34 -8.97 3.21 -20.30
N ILE A 35 -9.25 3.20 -18.99
CA ILE A 35 -10.63 3.32 -18.48
C ILE A 35 -11.23 4.68 -18.85
N LEU A 36 -10.48 5.77 -18.67
CA LEU A 36 -10.94 7.12 -19.02
C LEU A 36 -11.20 7.25 -20.52
N ALA A 37 -10.33 6.70 -21.37
CA ALA A 37 -10.51 6.67 -22.81
C ALA A 37 -11.73 5.83 -23.22
N ALA A 38 -11.97 4.69 -22.57
CA ALA A 38 -13.15 3.87 -22.81
C ALA A 38 -14.44 4.59 -22.39
N VAL A 39 -14.46 5.26 -21.25
CA VAL A 39 -15.60 6.06 -20.78
C VAL A 39 -15.90 7.22 -21.76
N LEU A 40 -14.87 7.93 -22.21
CA LEU A 40 -15.01 9.00 -23.19
C LEU A 40 -15.49 8.49 -24.54
N ALA A 41 -15.01 7.33 -25.00
CA ALA A 41 -15.47 6.71 -26.24
C ALA A 41 -16.95 6.28 -26.16
N ILE A 42 -17.37 5.66 -25.05
CA ILE A 42 -18.77 5.29 -24.80
C ILE A 42 -19.66 6.53 -24.75
N ALA A 43 -19.21 7.58 -24.08
CA ALA A 43 -19.93 8.86 -24.03
C ALA A 43 -20.08 9.48 -25.44
N ALA A 44 -19.01 9.53 -26.24
CA ALA A 44 -19.03 10.07 -27.58
C ALA A 44 -19.98 9.30 -28.52
N VAL A 45 -19.96 7.96 -28.46
CA VAL A 45 -20.89 7.09 -29.21
C VAL A 45 -22.33 7.31 -28.73
N GLY A 46 -22.54 7.39 -27.41
CA GLY A 46 -23.87 7.64 -26.83
C GLY A 46 -24.43 8.99 -27.22
N PHE A 47 -23.62 10.05 -27.19
CA PHE A 47 -24.05 11.41 -27.67
C PHE A 47 -24.29 11.46 -29.18
N GLY A 48 -23.42 10.83 -29.99
CA GLY A 48 -23.57 10.76 -31.42
C GLY A 48 -24.83 10.02 -31.86
N PHE A 49 -25.07 8.83 -31.30
CA PHE A 49 -26.24 8.03 -31.59
C PHE A 49 -27.53 8.63 -31.03
N GLY A 50 -27.46 9.18 -29.79
CA GLY A 50 -28.59 9.93 -29.22
C GLY A 50 -28.98 11.15 -30.03
N GLY A 51 -28.00 11.94 -30.47
CA GLY A 51 -28.23 13.09 -31.35
C GLY A 51 -28.85 12.68 -32.71
N TYR A 52 -28.38 11.60 -33.30
CA TYR A 52 -28.97 11.04 -34.53
C TYR A 52 -30.44 10.62 -34.35
N LEU A 53 -30.76 9.91 -33.29
CA LEU A 53 -32.12 9.49 -32.96
C LEU A 53 -33.03 10.68 -32.71
N ILE A 54 -32.58 11.67 -31.96
CA ILE A 54 -33.32 12.91 -31.70
C ILE A 54 -33.59 13.64 -33.03
N GLY A 55 -32.62 13.72 -33.93
CA GLY A 55 -32.77 14.33 -35.26
C GLY A 55 -33.80 13.60 -36.11
N GLN A 56 -33.90 12.28 -36.06
CA GLN A 56 -34.92 11.50 -36.74
C GLN A 56 -36.30 11.72 -36.11
N LEU A 57 -36.39 11.75 -34.77
CA LEU A 57 -37.64 11.98 -34.04
C LEU A 57 -38.21 13.38 -34.28
N MET A 58 -37.34 14.38 -34.40
CA MET A 58 -37.75 15.78 -34.67
C MET A 58 -38.50 15.96 -35.99
N ARG A 59 -38.32 15.06 -36.95
CA ARG A 59 -39.00 15.18 -38.28
C ARG A 59 -40.50 14.80 -38.24
N HIS A 60 -40.94 13.99 -37.27
CA HIS A 60 -42.31 13.44 -37.29
C HIS A 60 -43.01 13.45 -35.92
N SER A 61 -42.41 13.99 -34.86
CA SER A 61 -42.99 13.90 -33.51
C SER A 61 -43.42 15.26 -32.96
N PRO A 62 -44.53 15.33 -32.21
CA PRO A 62 -44.95 16.55 -31.54
C PRO A 62 -43.94 16.97 -30.44
N VAL A 63 -43.83 18.26 -30.19
CA VAL A 63 -42.84 18.85 -29.25
C VAL A 63 -42.86 18.25 -27.87
N TRP A 64 -44.03 17.81 -27.36
CA TRP A 64 -44.14 17.15 -26.04
C TRP A 64 -43.47 15.78 -26.00
N ALA A 65 -43.44 15.03 -27.11
CA ALA A 65 -42.78 13.73 -27.18
C ALA A 65 -41.26 13.89 -27.14
N LEU A 66 -40.74 14.97 -27.73
CA LEU A 66 -39.29 15.32 -27.63
C LEU A 66 -38.90 15.70 -26.21
N ALA A 67 -39.73 16.49 -25.51
CA ALA A 67 -39.51 16.85 -24.11
C ALA A 67 -39.52 15.63 -23.23
N ALA A 68 -40.46 14.67 -23.43
CA ALA A 68 -40.51 13.42 -22.68
C ALA A 68 -39.29 12.52 -22.94
N ALA A 69 -38.85 12.43 -24.20
CA ALA A 69 -37.64 11.65 -24.55
C ALA A 69 -36.38 12.25 -23.93
N PHE A 70 -36.25 13.57 -23.94
CA PHE A 70 -35.13 14.26 -23.28
C PHE A 70 -35.11 14.03 -21.74
N LEU A 71 -36.28 14.15 -21.11
CA LEU A 71 -36.43 13.91 -19.69
C LEU A 71 -36.06 12.44 -19.31
N ALA A 72 -36.53 11.47 -20.13
CA ALA A 72 -36.19 10.05 -19.93
C ALA A 72 -34.69 9.81 -20.08
N LEU A 73 -34.01 10.46 -21.03
CA LEU A 73 -32.57 10.38 -21.23
C LEU A 73 -31.81 10.95 -20.01
N VAL A 74 -32.23 12.09 -19.50
CA VAL A 74 -31.65 12.73 -18.31
C VAL A 74 -31.82 11.83 -17.06
N LEU A 75 -33.01 11.24 -16.89
CA LEU A 75 -33.27 10.31 -15.76
C LEU A 75 -32.45 9.04 -15.88
N LEU A 76 -32.31 8.48 -17.08
CA LEU A 76 -31.47 7.30 -17.33
C LEU A 76 -30.01 7.62 -17.04
N PHE A 77 -29.49 8.77 -17.51
CA PHE A 77 -28.13 9.21 -17.23
C PHE A 77 -27.89 9.38 -15.74
N ARG A 78 -28.84 10.00 -15.02
CA ARG A 78 -28.77 10.19 -13.58
C ARG A 78 -28.79 8.84 -12.85
N LEU A 79 -29.62 7.90 -13.28
CA LEU A 79 -29.67 6.55 -12.72
C LEU A 79 -28.33 5.80 -12.92
N LEU A 80 -27.80 5.83 -14.15
CA LEU A 80 -26.49 5.22 -14.44
C LEU A 80 -25.36 5.87 -13.65
N PHE A 81 -25.41 7.20 -13.51
CA PHE A 81 -24.44 7.94 -12.69
C PHE A 81 -24.51 7.55 -11.21
N VAL A 82 -25.72 7.45 -10.63
CA VAL A 82 -25.91 7.01 -9.24
C VAL A 82 -25.47 5.56 -9.04
N LEU A 83 -25.78 4.68 -10.01
CA LEU A 83 -25.32 3.27 -9.95
C LEU A 83 -23.79 3.16 -10.09
N ALA A 84 -23.19 3.98 -10.96
CA ALA A 84 -21.73 4.08 -11.08
C ALA A 84 -21.09 4.63 -9.80
N GLN A 85 -21.66 5.69 -9.20
CA GLN A 85 -21.18 6.21 -7.91
C GLN A 85 -21.27 5.15 -6.80
N ARG A 86 -22.39 4.44 -6.64
CA ARG A 86 -22.51 3.37 -5.64
C ARG A 86 -21.48 2.25 -5.84
N LYS A 87 -21.15 1.95 -7.08
CA LYS A 87 -20.13 0.95 -7.41
C LYS A 87 -18.71 1.48 -7.19
N ILE A 88 -18.50 2.77 -7.39
CA ILE A 88 -17.23 3.47 -7.14
C ILE A 88 -17.04 3.68 -5.63
N GLU A 89 -18.08 4.08 -4.90
CA GLU A 89 -18.04 4.22 -3.44
C GLU A 89 -17.72 2.90 -2.74
N GLY A 90 -18.16 1.75 -3.30
CA GLY A 90 -17.75 0.42 -2.83
C GLY A 90 -16.30 0.04 -3.19
N LEU A 91 -15.61 0.83 -4.04
CA LEU A 91 -14.20 0.69 -4.40
C LEU A 91 -13.33 1.81 -3.81
N GLU A 92 -13.93 2.89 -3.30
CA GLU A 92 -13.27 4.07 -2.76
C GLU A 92 -13.15 4.06 -1.23
N GLN A 93 -13.35 2.93 -0.60
CA GLN A 93 -13.21 2.82 0.86
C GLN A 93 -11.75 2.74 1.35
N GLU A 94 -10.78 2.75 0.44
CA GLU A 94 -9.49 3.34 0.75
C GLU A 94 -9.40 4.68 0.02
N PRO A 95 -9.17 5.81 0.70
CA PRO A 95 -8.81 7.05 0.05
C PRO A 95 -7.41 6.89 -0.54
N PHE A 96 -7.37 6.27 -1.69
CA PHE A 96 -6.17 5.94 -2.41
C PHE A 96 -5.71 7.23 -3.12
N ASP A 97 -5.04 8.09 -2.39
CA ASP A 97 -4.24 9.16 -2.99
C ASP A 97 -3.00 8.51 -3.60
N LEU A 98 -3.14 8.02 -4.84
CA LEU A 98 -2.07 7.32 -5.57
C LEU A 98 -0.77 8.13 -5.65
N SER A 99 -0.85 9.44 -5.58
CA SER A 99 0.33 10.30 -5.57
C SER A 99 0.98 10.34 -4.19
N GLY A 100 0.19 10.44 -3.13
CA GLY A 100 0.65 10.43 -1.75
C GLY A 100 1.21 9.06 -1.35
N ASP A 101 0.58 7.97 -1.79
CA ASP A 101 1.08 6.61 -1.51
C ASP A 101 2.41 6.32 -2.21
N ALA A 102 2.60 6.78 -3.44
CA ALA A 102 3.87 6.62 -4.15
C ALA A 102 5.01 7.43 -3.49
N GLU A 103 4.73 8.65 -3.05
CA GLU A 103 5.71 9.49 -2.34
C GLU A 103 6.06 8.90 -0.98
N ALA A 104 5.07 8.46 -0.21
CA ALA A 104 5.23 7.80 1.07
C ALA A 104 6.05 6.51 0.94
N TYR A 105 5.75 5.72 -0.07
CA TYR A 105 6.48 4.50 -0.38
C TYR A 105 7.96 4.80 -0.70
N ASP A 106 8.23 5.80 -1.55
CA ASP A 106 9.59 6.20 -1.90
C ASP A 106 10.36 6.77 -0.70
N GLN A 107 9.70 7.50 0.19
CA GLN A 107 10.28 8.02 1.43
C GLN A 107 10.73 6.87 2.34
N VAL A 108 9.85 5.91 2.62
CA VAL A 108 10.18 4.73 3.43
C VAL A 108 11.28 3.91 2.76
N ARG A 109 11.20 3.68 1.45
CA ARG A 109 12.25 2.98 0.68
C ARG A 109 13.61 3.63 0.89
N ASN A 110 13.72 4.94 0.73
CA ASN A 110 14.99 5.66 0.88
C ASN A 110 15.55 5.48 2.30
N THR A 111 14.70 5.57 3.33
CA THR A 111 15.11 5.32 4.73
C THR A 111 15.62 3.89 4.92
N LEU A 112 15.02 2.89 4.25
CA LEU A 112 15.45 1.50 4.33
C LEU A 112 16.76 1.23 3.58
N GLU A 113 16.98 1.88 2.43
CA GLU A 113 18.21 1.77 1.66
C GLU A 113 19.42 2.38 2.38
N GLU A 114 19.20 3.32 3.32
CA GLU A 114 20.24 3.92 4.18
C GLU A 114 20.65 3.05 5.39
N LEU A 115 20.03 1.88 5.58
CA LEU A 115 20.44 0.97 6.64
C LEU A 115 21.84 0.41 6.39
N PRO A 116 22.55 -0.09 7.42
CA PRO A 116 23.84 -0.76 7.24
C PRO A 116 23.76 -1.99 6.34
N ASP A 117 24.87 -2.39 5.72
CA ASP A 117 24.99 -3.52 4.79
C ASP A 117 24.70 -4.90 5.42
N GLU A 118 24.65 -4.98 6.74
CA GLU A 118 24.20 -6.16 7.48
C GLU A 118 22.70 -6.43 7.29
N PHE A 119 21.94 -5.44 6.79
CA PHE A 119 20.50 -5.57 6.51
C PHE A 119 20.25 -5.92 5.05
N GLN A 120 19.29 -6.80 4.82
CA GLN A 120 18.78 -7.15 3.50
C GLN A 120 17.37 -6.65 3.37
N VAL A 121 17.09 -5.90 2.31
CA VAL A 121 15.79 -5.27 2.06
C VAL A 121 15.17 -5.87 0.81
N ILE A 122 13.90 -6.25 0.92
CA ILE A 122 13.07 -6.75 -0.19
C ILE A 122 11.89 -5.80 -0.32
N HIS A 123 11.74 -5.20 -1.49
CA HIS A 123 10.62 -4.34 -1.81
C HIS A 123 9.57 -5.08 -2.65
N ASP A 124 8.31 -4.67 -2.55
CA ASP A 124 7.19 -5.18 -3.36
C ASP A 124 7.08 -6.71 -3.34
N LEU A 125 7.05 -7.31 -2.15
CA LEU A 125 6.92 -8.75 -2.01
C LEU A 125 5.47 -9.17 -2.26
N SER A 126 5.20 -9.76 -3.43
CA SER A 126 3.90 -10.37 -3.73
C SER A 126 3.86 -11.78 -3.20
N THR A 127 2.89 -12.11 -2.37
CA THR A 127 2.74 -13.43 -1.77
C THR A 127 1.35 -13.98 -2.04
N PRO A 128 1.13 -15.29 -1.91
CA PRO A 128 -0.23 -15.86 -1.99
C PRO A 128 -1.20 -15.34 -0.91
N PHE A 129 -0.68 -14.67 0.12
CA PHE A 129 -1.45 -14.15 1.26
C PHE A 129 -1.72 -12.65 1.16
N GLY A 130 -1.18 -11.99 0.15
CA GLY A 130 -1.27 -10.56 -0.07
C GLY A 130 0.06 -9.92 -0.44
N LYS A 131 0.00 -8.65 -0.79
CA LYS A 131 1.18 -7.84 -1.11
C LYS A 131 1.75 -7.23 0.17
N VAL A 132 3.08 -7.26 0.30
CA VAL A 132 3.83 -6.63 1.38
C VAL A 132 4.75 -5.56 0.77
N ASP A 133 4.72 -4.35 1.30
CA ASP A 133 5.47 -3.23 0.71
C ASP A 133 6.97 -3.42 0.88
N HIS A 134 7.43 -3.73 2.10
CA HIS A 134 8.84 -3.96 2.37
C HIS A 134 9.04 -5.07 3.40
N VAL A 135 10.09 -5.85 3.23
CA VAL A 135 10.59 -6.78 4.25
C VAL A 135 12.06 -6.48 4.51
N VAL A 136 12.42 -6.34 5.78
CA VAL A 136 13.78 -6.08 6.22
C VAL A 136 14.24 -7.24 7.08
N VAL A 137 15.35 -7.85 6.70
CA VAL A 137 16.01 -8.93 7.44
C VAL A 137 17.38 -8.44 7.87
N GLY A 138 17.63 -8.40 9.16
CA GLY A 138 18.88 -7.88 9.70
C GLY A 138 19.27 -8.49 11.05
N PRO A 139 20.39 -8.05 11.64
CA PRO A 139 20.87 -8.57 12.92
C PRO A 139 19.86 -8.43 14.06
N THR A 140 18.95 -7.47 13.97
CA THR A 140 17.93 -7.18 14.99
C THR A 140 16.63 -7.97 14.82
N GLY A 141 16.47 -8.68 13.70
CA GLY A 141 15.28 -9.52 13.42
C GLY A 141 14.75 -9.41 12.01
N VAL A 142 13.50 -9.86 11.84
CA VAL A 142 12.74 -9.77 10.58
C VAL A 142 11.58 -8.83 10.79
N PHE A 143 11.51 -7.80 9.95
CA PHE A 143 10.48 -6.77 9.99
C PHE A 143 9.69 -6.79 8.69
N VAL A 144 8.38 -6.82 8.81
CA VAL A 144 7.46 -6.77 7.67
C VAL A 144 6.70 -5.44 7.76
N LEU A 145 6.88 -4.60 6.75
CA LEU A 145 6.39 -3.24 6.78
C LEU A 145 5.29 -3.01 5.75
N SER A 146 4.29 -2.24 6.16
CA SER A 146 3.32 -1.64 5.25
C SER A 146 3.31 -0.13 5.44
N THR A 147 3.45 0.60 4.33
CA THR A 147 3.49 2.05 4.30
C THR A 147 2.09 2.63 4.17
N LYS A 148 1.77 3.64 4.96
CA LYS A 148 0.48 4.33 4.96
C LYS A 148 0.67 5.83 4.81
N ALA A 149 0.15 6.40 3.71
CA ALA A 149 0.19 7.84 3.42
C ALA A 149 -1.00 8.60 4.00
N TRP A 150 -1.70 8.02 4.97
CA TRP A 150 -2.89 8.64 5.56
C TRP A 150 -2.57 10.01 6.14
N LYS A 151 -3.43 10.98 5.85
CA LYS A 151 -3.34 12.34 6.37
C LYS A 151 -4.32 12.53 7.52
N GLY A 152 -3.97 13.39 8.47
CA GLY A 152 -4.81 13.66 9.64
C GLY A 152 -4.41 12.82 10.85
N GLU A 153 -5.39 12.36 11.61
CA GLU A 153 -5.17 11.67 12.88
C GLU A 153 -5.47 10.17 12.75
N VAL A 154 -4.58 9.34 13.29
CA VAL A 154 -4.80 7.90 13.47
C VAL A 154 -4.79 7.58 14.95
N SER A 155 -5.86 6.98 15.43
CA SER A 155 -6.04 6.60 16.84
C SER A 155 -6.45 5.13 16.96
N GLY A 156 -6.38 4.59 18.17
CA GLY A 156 -6.90 3.26 18.48
C GLY A 156 -8.41 3.28 18.74
N ASP A 157 -9.11 2.22 18.38
CA ASP A 157 -10.53 2.02 18.65
C ASP A 157 -10.81 1.44 20.06
N GLY A 158 -9.76 1.19 20.85
CA GLY A 158 -9.84 0.52 22.16
C GLY A 158 -10.05 -1.01 22.09
N ASN A 159 -10.26 -1.59 20.90
CA ASN A 159 -10.46 -3.02 20.67
C ASN A 159 -9.30 -3.68 19.90
N GLY A 160 -8.27 -2.90 19.58
CA GLY A 160 -7.07 -3.39 18.89
C GLY A 160 -7.07 -3.14 17.38
N GLU A 161 -7.88 -2.19 16.91
CA GLU A 161 -7.90 -1.71 15.54
C GLU A 161 -7.73 -0.20 15.47
N LEU A 162 -7.63 0.35 14.25
CA LEU A 162 -7.39 1.75 14.01
C LEU A 162 -8.67 2.51 13.67
N LEU A 163 -8.71 3.77 14.14
CA LEU A 163 -9.61 4.80 13.66
C LEU A 163 -8.81 5.80 12.83
N TRP A 164 -9.35 6.24 11.70
CA TRP A 164 -8.79 7.31 10.90
C TRP A 164 -9.70 8.53 10.94
N ASN A 165 -9.16 9.67 11.42
CA ASN A 165 -9.93 10.89 11.68
C ASN A 165 -11.20 10.62 12.53
N GLN A 166 -11.08 9.75 13.54
CA GLN A 166 -12.13 9.31 14.45
C GLN A 166 -13.20 8.38 13.83
N TYR A 167 -13.06 7.98 12.56
CA TYR A 167 -13.96 7.03 11.91
C TYR A 167 -13.34 5.64 11.88
N PRO A 168 -14.12 4.59 12.13
CA PRO A 168 -13.65 3.22 11.99
C PRO A 168 -13.33 2.92 10.52
N LEU A 169 -12.32 2.10 10.31
CA LEU A 169 -12.04 1.54 8.99
C LEU A 169 -13.02 0.40 8.70
N ASP A 170 -13.35 0.21 7.43
CA ASP A 170 -14.28 -0.84 7.01
C ASP A 170 -13.74 -2.25 7.27
N GLU A 171 -12.42 -2.39 7.25
CA GLU A 171 -11.73 -3.64 7.51
C GLU A 171 -10.79 -3.55 8.72
N PRO A 172 -10.61 -4.65 9.46
CA PRO A 172 -9.70 -4.73 10.59
C PRO A 172 -8.25 -4.84 10.09
N VAL A 173 -7.66 -3.71 9.69
CA VAL A 173 -6.37 -3.65 8.97
C VAL A 173 -5.20 -4.19 9.78
N LEU A 174 -5.17 -3.97 11.10
CA LEU A 174 -4.10 -4.49 11.96
C LEU A 174 -4.17 -6.01 12.06
N ARG A 175 -5.37 -6.57 12.23
CA ARG A 175 -5.57 -8.00 12.29
C ARG A 175 -5.20 -8.68 10.97
N LEU A 176 -5.70 -8.17 9.85
CA LEU A 176 -5.44 -8.75 8.52
C LEU A 176 -3.95 -8.71 8.17
N PHE A 177 -3.27 -7.63 8.53
CA PHE A 177 -1.83 -7.53 8.29
C PHE A 177 -1.05 -8.48 9.20
N ALA A 178 -1.39 -8.58 10.49
CA ALA A 178 -0.77 -9.53 11.40
C ALA A 178 -0.96 -10.98 10.94
N GLU A 179 -2.15 -11.34 10.44
CA GLU A 179 -2.43 -12.66 9.86
C GLU A 179 -1.57 -12.93 8.61
N THR A 180 -1.43 -11.94 7.73
CA THR A 180 -0.56 -12.04 6.55
C THR A 180 0.89 -12.31 6.95
N VAL A 181 1.39 -11.58 7.95
CA VAL A 181 2.77 -11.76 8.46
C VAL A 181 2.96 -13.12 9.13
N SER A 182 1.98 -13.60 9.90
CA SER A 182 2.02 -14.95 10.51
C SER A 182 2.10 -16.04 9.45
N ARG A 183 1.25 -15.98 8.42
CA ARG A 183 1.26 -16.93 7.30
C ARG A 183 2.57 -16.89 6.51
N LEU A 184 3.14 -15.69 6.34
CA LEU A 184 4.43 -15.51 5.69
C LEU A 184 5.54 -16.19 6.49
N LYS A 185 5.57 -16.01 7.81
CA LYS A 185 6.51 -16.67 8.71
C LYS A 185 6.39 -18.21 8.63
N GLU A 186 5.18 -18.76 8.77
CA GLU A 186 4.92 -20.19 8.66
C GLU A 186 5.43 -20.80 7.34
N ARG A 187 5.34 -20.04 6.25
CA ARG A 187 5.79 -20.50 4.94
C ARG A 187 7.31 -20.47 4.79
N VAL A 188 8.00 -19.56 5.49
CA VAL A 188 9.46 -19.45 5.48
C VAL A 188 10.11 -20.50 6.40
N GLU A 189 9.49 -20.86 7.54
CA GLU A 189 10.02 -21.84 8.50
C GLU A 189 10.49 -23.16 7.86
N PRO A 190 9.75 -23.79 6.93
CA PRO A 190 10.19 -25.05 6.30
C PRO A 190 11.41 -24.90 5.39
N VAL A 191 11.76 -23.68 4.99
CA VAL A 191 12.89 -23.39 4.09
C VAL A 191 14.18 -23.18 4.87
N GLY A 192 14.10 -22.82 6.16
CA GLY A 192 15.23 -22.57 7.04
C GLY A 192 15.81 -23.84 7.68
N LYS A 193 17.07 -23.77 8.15
CA LYS A 193 17.76 -24.86 8.88
C LYS A 193 17.60 -24.76 10.40
N GLY A 194 16.94 -23.74 10.91
CA GLY A 194 16.75 -23.48 12.34
C GLY A 194 15.43 -22.76 12.61
N PRO A 195 15.12 -22.49 13.90
CA PRO A 195 13.92 -21.73 14.24
C PRO A 195 13.99 -20.33 13.64
N VAL A 196 13.01 -19.99 12.82
CA VAL A 196 12.88 -18.64 12.24
C VAL A 196 12.45 -17.69 13.35
N PRO A 197 13.09 -16.51 13.47
CA PRO A 197 12.71 -15.52 14.48
C PRO A 197 11.28 -15.03 14.26
N GLU A 198 10.72 -14.40 15.28
CA GLU A 198 9.43 -13.75 15.17
C GLU A 198 9.47 -12.65 14.10
N PHE A 199 8.52 -12.67 13.18
CA PHE A 199 8.34 -11.60 12.20
C PHE A 199 7.58 -10.47 12.87
N GLN A 200 8.12 -9.26 12.80
CA GLN A 200 7.56 -8.08 13.43
C GLN A 200 6.77 -7.25 12.41
N PRO A 201 5.42 -7.24 12.48
CA PRO A 201 4.61 -6.40 11.61
C PRO A 201 4.69 -4.94 12.05
N ILE A 202 4.94 -4.04 11.09
CA ILE A 202 5.05 -2.61 11.33
C ILE A 202 4.23 -1.85 10.29
N PHE A 203 3.34 -0.96 10.75
CA PHE A 203 2.75 0.08 9.92
C PHE A 203 3.58 1.36 10.05
N VAL A 204 4.04 1.87 8.91
CA VAL A 204 4.82 3.11 8.83
C VAL A 204 3.95 4.20 8.26
N PHE A 205 3.72 5.25 9.05
CA PHE A 205 2.90 6.40 8.66
C PHE A 205 3.82 7.57 8.30
N THR A 206 3.61 8.14 7.11
CA THR A 206 4.44 9.25 6.62
C THR A 206 3.80 10.62 6.86
N ALA A 207 2.47 10.70 6.98
CA ALA A 207 1.76 11.98 7.06
C ALA A 207 0.74 12.07 8.21
N ALA A 208 0.46 10.98 8.93
CA ALA A 208 -0.51 10.97 10.01
C ALA A 208 0.07 11.34 11.36
N ALA A 209 -0.73 12.03 12.19
CA ALA A 209 -0.47 12.18 13.61
C ALA A 209 -1.01 10.96 14.36
N LEU A 210 -0.13 10.24 15.07
CA LEU A 210 -0.49 8.99 15.76
C LEU A 210 -0.90 9.26 17.21
N LYS A 211 -2.12 8.82 17.59
CA LYS A 211 -2.65 8.80 18.97
C LYS A 211 -3.11 7.38 19.30
N LEU A 212 -2.17 6.48 19.50
CA LEU A 212 -2.43 5.05 19.62
C LEU A 212 -2.50 4.62 21.09
N ASP A 213 -3.39 3.71 21.40
CA ASP A 213 -3.48 3.02 22.66
C ASP A 213 -2.57 1.77 22.70
N ASN A 214 -2.38 1.21 23.90
CA ASN A 214 -1.53 0.04 24.06
C ASN A 214 -2.09 -1.21 23.36
N LYS A 215 -3.42 -1.34 23.22
CA LYS A 215 -4.05 -2.50 22.57
C LYS A 215 -3.82 -2.51 21.06
N SER A 216 -3.88 -1.34 20.41
CA SER A 216 -3.59 -1.23 18.99
C SER A 216 -2.14 -1.59 18.66
N LEU A 217 -1.22 -1.46 19.63
CA LEU A 217 0.20 -1.78 19.44
C LEU A 217 0.56 -3.26 19.70
N GLU A 218 -0.34 -4.07 20.27
CA GLU A 218 -0.06 -5.46 20.61
C GLU A 218 0.15 -6.35 19.37
N ARG A 219 -0.62 -6.11 18.31
CA ARG A 219 -0.59 -6.96 17.10
C ARG A 219 0.38 -6.44 16.05
N VAL A 220 0.34 -5.15 15.79
CA VAL A 220 1.13 -4.48 14.76
C VAL A 220 1.69 -3.20 15.35
N ARG A 221 2.98 -3.01 15.23
CA ARG A 221 3.61 -1.76 15.66
C ARG A 221 3.31 -0.67 14.66
N CYS A 222 2.72 0.43 15.11
CA CYS A 222 2.42 1.59 14.30
C CYS A 222 3.37 2.72 14.67
N ILE A 223 4.17 3.19 13.73
CA ILE A 223 5.19 4.21 13.96
C ILE A 223 5.18 5.29 12.87
N PRO A 224 5.54 6.53 13.20
CA PRO A 224 5.85 7.52 12.16
C PRO A 224 7.17 7.15 11.46
N GLU A 225 7.30 7.53 10.20
CA GLU A 225 8.48 7.24 9.37
C GLU A 225 9.78 7.72 10.04
N ALA A 226 9.78 8.89 10.67
CA ALA A 226 10.94 9.44 11.38
C ALA A 226 11.51 8.53 12.48
N GLN A 227 10.73 7.59 13.03
CA GLN A 227 11.18 6.62 14.03
C GLN A 227 11.63 5.29 13.43
N LEU A 228 11.40 5.06 12.13
CA LEU A 228 11.62 3.77 11.49
C LEU A 228 13.07 3.30 11.63
N ARG A 229 14.03 4.12 11.23
CA ARG A 229 15.45 3.77 11.31
C ARG A 229 15.89 3.42 12.74
N GLY A 230 15.49 4.22 13.71
CA GLY A 230 15.81 3.97 15.13
C GLY A 230 15.19 2.66 15.62
N GLN A 231 13.98 2.34 15.19
CA GLN A 231 13.27 1.12 15.56
C GLN A 231 13.93 -0.12 14.97
N LEU A 232 14.40 -0.09 13.72
CA LEU A 232 15.07 -1.21 13.06
C LEU A 232 16.46 -1.46 13.63
N LEU A 233 17.17 -0.41 14.02
CA LEU A 233 18.51 -0.49 14.60
C LEU A 233 18.52 -0.75 16.12
N ALA A 234 17.38 -0.59 16.79
CA ALA A 234 17.30 -0.78 18.23
C ALA A 234 17.63 -2.24 18.62
N ASN A 235 18.63 -2.41 19.48
CA ASN A 235 18.99 -3.70 20.06
C ASN A 235 17.91 -4.15 21.07
N HIS A 236 16.84 -4.76 20.56
CA HIS A 236 15.92 -5.48 21.42
C HIS A 236 16.60 -6.77 21.90
N VAL A 237 16.36 -7.15 23.15
CA VAL A 237 16.94 -8.29 23.91
C VAL A 237 16.64 -9.67 23.28
N ARG A 238 16.75 -9.81 21.98
CA ARG A 238 16.47 -11.06 21.24
C ARG A 238 17.74 -11.54 20.53
N PRO A 239 17.82 -12.85 20.25
CA PRO A 239 19.01 -13.39 19.60
C PRO A 239 19.28 -12.65 18.30
N THR A 240 20.48 -12.11 18.19
CA THR A 240 20.96 -11.45 16.99
C THR A 240 21.10 -12.49 15.89
N LEU A 241 20.47 -12.26 14.74
CA LEU A 241 20.63 -13.09 13.55
C LEU A 241 22.05 -12.96 13.00
N LYS A 242 22.62 -14.07 12.57
CA LYS A 242 23.91 -14.10 11.87
C LYS A 242 23.75 -13.89 10.37
N GLY A 243 24.83 -13.55 9.69
CA GLY A 243 24.79 -13.23 8.25
C GLY A 243 24.26 -14.40 7.37
N ASP A 244 24.59 -15.66 7.69
CA ASP A 244 24.10 -16.85 7.00
C ASP A 244 22.61 -17.11 7.24
N GLU A 245 22.12 -16.81 8.44
CA GLU A 245 20.70 -16.90 8.78
C GLU A 245 19.90 -15.80 8.06
N ILE A 246 20.42 -14.57 8.05
CA ILE A 246 19.84 -13.44 7.32
C ILE A 246 19.67 -13.79 5.83
N GLU A 247 20.73 -14.31 5.22
CA GLU A 247 20.72 -14.71 3.81
C GLU A 247 19.74 -15.85 3.53
N THR A 248 19.67 -16.84 4.42
CA THR A 248 18.75 -17.97 4.27
C THR A 248 17.28 -17.53 4.36
N ILE A 249 16.95 -16.69 5.34
CA ILE A 249 15.60 -16.17 5.51
C ILE A 249 15.20 -15.30 4.30
N ALA A 250 16.08 -14.42 3.87
CA ALA A 250 15.81 -13.55 2.73
C ALA A 250 15.61 -14.30 1.42
N ARG A 251 16.39 -15.37 1.17
CA ARG A 251 16.16 -16.26 0.03
C ARG A 251 14.84 -17.03 0.14
N GLY A 252 14.47 -17.47 1.33
CA GLY A 252 13.20 -18.13 1.60
C GLY A 252 12.02 -17.22 1.27
N LEU A 253 12.09 -15.95 1.67
CA LEU A 253 11.09 -14.92 1.35
C LEU A 253 10.97 -14.70 -0.16
N LEU A 254 12.09 -14.60 -0.88
CA LEU A 254 12.09 -14.45 -2.35
C LEU A 254 11.52 -15.67 -3.07
N ALA A 255 11.72 -16.88 -2.54
CA ALA A 255 11.17 -18.10 -3.12
C ALA A 255 9.63 -18.19 -3.00
N ILE A 256 9.03 -17.49 -2.03
CA ILE A 256 7.57 -17.43 -1.87
C ILE A 256 6.95 -16.41 -2.84
N ALA A 257 7.73 -15.46 -3.31
CA ALA A 257 7.28 -14.36 -4.18
C ALA A 257 7.06 -14.77 -5.66
N ALA A 258 7.07 -16.05 -5.96
CA ALA A 258 6.93 -16.59 -7.32
C ALA A 258 5.48 -16.91 -7.70
#